data_738d402b730627952e13e9ed037b67a4
#
_entry.id   738d402b730627952e13e9ed037b67a4
#
_cell.length_a   1.000
_cell.length_b   1.000
_cell.length_c   1.000
_cell.angle_alpha   90.00
_cell.angle_beta   90.00
_cell.angle_gamma   90.00
#
_symmetry.space_group_name_H-M   'P 1'
#
loop_
_entity.id
_entity.type
_entity.pdbx_description
1 polymer ?
#
loop_
_entity_poly.entity_id
_entity_poly.type
_entity_poly.pdbx_seq_one_letter_code
_entity_poly.pdbx_strand_id
1 'polypeptide(L)'
;MRFKLFFSIVNTSLIFFLSQHFNHLQAQELEPRNYAVIPTGMNVTALNYTYSSGNIISQATSPIKGLTLISNSFSAGYVRSFSVFGMLSKIQIGVPFIFLRGTAKLADKDSSGTRTGFGDSRIRFGINLLGSPALNPQEFVSHKEDFVLGASIVASVPTGQYSIEKLINLGSNRWGFKPEIGMSYKYSSFYFELYTGIWMYTKNSEYLINKTVEQQPLFVFQSHISYIFPSKIWIAADIGYANGGETEVNGISADNVQNNIRSGFTISVPIAKGHSVKGLFNTGVATRIGGDFTTFTLAYQYSWF
;
A
#
# COMPACT_ATOMS: atom_id res chain seq x y z
N MET A 1 -29.70 25.54 28.56
CA MET A 1 -28.45 25.98 27.89
C MET A 1 -27.21 25.12 28.21
N ARG A 2 -27.02 24.63 29.44
CA ARG A 2 -25.86 23.75 29.83
C ARG A 2 -25.88 22.35 29.19
N PHE A 3 -27.03 21.76 28.91
CA PHE A 3 -27.16 20.43 28.30
C PHE A 3 -26.73 20.38 26.81
N LYS A 4 -27.00 21.44 26.05
CA LYS A 4 -26.58 21.53 24.65
C LYS A 4 -25.05 21.71 24.50
N LEU A 5 -24.43 22.42 25.46
CA LEU A 5 -22.99 22.63 25.46
C LEU A 5 -22.22 21.32 25.80
N PHE A 6 -22.77 20.54 26.76
CA PHE A 6 -22.17 19.26 27.14
C PHE A 6 -22.22 18.22 25.98
N PHE A 7 -23.36 18.17 25.27
CA PHE A 7 -23.51 17.30 24.10
C PHE A 7 -22.63 17.73 22.93
N SER A 8 -22.38 19.03 22.76
CA SER A 8 -21.47 19.57 21.72
C SER A 8 -20.00 19.24 22.04
N ILE A 9 -19.56 19.35 23.29
CA ILE A 9 -18.18 19.05 23.72
C ILE A 9 -17.92 17.55 23.62
N VAL A 10 -18.84 16.70 24.04
CA VAL A 10 -18.71 15.24 23.94
C VAL A 10 -18.66 14.79 22.47
N ASN A 11 -19.50 15.35 21.59
CA ASN A 11 -19.44 15.08 20.16
C ASN A 11 -18.13 15.58 19.52
N THR A 12 -17.63 16.74 19.92
CA THR A 12 -16.39 17.30 19.36
C THR A 12 -15.18 16.49 19.79
N SER A 13 -15.12 16.04 21.05
CA SER A 13 -14.05 15.17 21.54
C SER A 13 -14.12 13.78 20.92
N LEU A 14 -15.31 13.20 20.79
CA LEU A 14 -15.51 11.91 20.12
C LEU A 14 -15.06 11.93 18.65
N ILE A 15 -15.37 13.02 17.93
CA ILE A 15 -14.99 13.22 16.54
C ILE A 15 -13.47 13.41 16.40
N PHE A 16 -12.82 14.09 17.34
CA PHE A 16 -11.38 14.30 17.35
C PHE A 16 -10.59 12.98 17.44
N PHE A 17 -11.01 12.05 18.30
CA PHE A 17 -10.38 10.74 18.44
C PHE A 17 -10.68 9.78 17.29
N LEU A 18 -11.83 9.91 16.64
CA LEU A 18 -12.23 9.05 15.52
C LEU A 18 -11.40 9.32 14.24
N SER A 19 -10.82 10.51 14.13
CA SER A 19 -10.11 10.96 12.92
C SER A 19 -8.78 10.26 12.63
N GLN A 20 -8.24 9.56 13.58
CA GLN A 20 -6.83 9.17 13.59
C GLN A 20 -6.50 7.85 12.89
N HIS A 21 -7.50 7.05 12.46
CA HIS A 21 -7.28 5.62 12.27
C HIS A 21 -7.37 5.10 10.82
N PHE A 22 -7.81 5.90 9.85
CA PHE A 22 -8.28 5.35 8.58
C PHE A 22 -7.39 5.52 7.36
N ASN A 23 -6.30 6.27 7.48
CA ASN A 23 -5.41 6.53 6.35
C ASN A 23 -4.28 5.49 6.15
N HIS A 24 -4.29 4.40 6.92
CA HIS A 24 -3.11 3.53 7.07
C HIS A 24 -3.14 2.22 6.27
N LEU A 25 -4.24 1.88 5.62
CA LEU A 25 -4.36 0.62 4.86
C LEU A 25 -3.41 0.53 3.64
N GLN A 26 -2.84 1.66 3.21
CA GLN A 26 -2.11 1.73 1.94
C GLN A 26 -0.58 1.81 2.05
N ALA A 27 -0.02 2.16 3.22
CA ALA A 27 1.41 2.47 3.33
C ALA A 27 2.34 1.25 3.52
N GLN A 28 1.79 0.06 3.74
CA GLN A 28 2.55 -1.12 4.17
C GLN A 28 2.43 -2.32 3.22
N GLU A 29 2.30 -2.06 1.92
CA GLU A 29 2.34 -3.13 0.91
C GLU A 29 3.76 -3.67 0.76
N LEU A 30 3.91 -5.00 0.79
CA LEU A 30 5.15 -5.70 0.51
C LEU A 30 5.13 -6.17 -0.94
N GLU A 31 6.02 -5.61 -1.76
CA GLU A 31 6.05 -5.87 -3.21
C GLU A 31 7.45 -6.32 -3.66
N PRO A 32 7.80 -7.61 -3.53
CA PRO A 32 9.06 -8.10 -4.06
C PRO A 32 9.12 -7.98 -5.58
N ARG A 33 10.33 -7.89 -6.13
CA ARG A 33 10.64 -7.86 -7.57
C ARG A 33 10.19 -6.58 -8.30
N ASN A 34 10.00 -5.47 -7.59
CA ASN A 34 9.60 -4.20 -8.19
C ASN A 34 10.62 -3.64 -9.20
N TYR A 35 11.90 -3.85 -8.94
CA TYR A 35 13.00 -3.42 -9.83
C TYR A 35 13.51 -4.54 -10.72
N ALA A 36 12.77 -5.66 -10.85
CA ALA A 36 13.13 -6.77 -11.72
C ALA A 36 13.40 -6.29 -13.14
N VAL A 37 14.46 -6.84 -13.74
CA VAL A 37 14.82 -6.58 -15.14
C VAL A 37 13.85 -7.34 -16.05
N ILE A 38 13.23 -6.61 -16.96
CA ILE A 38 12.29 -7.13 -17.97
C ILE A 38 12.61 -6.48 -19.32
N PRO A 39 12.30 -7.12 -20.45
CA PRO A 39 12.52 -6.49 -21.75
C PRO A 39 11.62 -5.25 -21.94
N THR A 40 12.07 -4.30 -22.76
CA THR A 40 11.29 -3.13 -23.16
C THR A 40 10.13 -3.50 -24.08
N GLY A 41 9.06 -2.71 -24.05
CA GLY A 41 7.83 -2.95 -24.83
C GLY A 41 6.90 -3.99 -24.21
N MET A 42 7.29 -4.60 -23.09
CA MET A 42 6.45 -5.57 -22.39
C MET A 42 5.28 -4.89 -21.70
N ASN A 43 4.11 -5.45 -21.90
CA ASN A 43 2.87 -5.07 -21.25
C ASN A 43 2.47 -6.18 -20.27
N VAL A 44 1.96 -5.81 -19.11
CA VAL A 44 1.41 -6.76 -18.13
C VAL A 44 0.09 -6.21 -17.62
N THR A 45 -0.95 -7.02 -17.66
CA THR A 45 -2.19 -6.74 -16.92
C THR A 45 -2.31 -7.71 -15.75
N ALA A 46 -2.90 -7.23 -14.66
CA ALA A 46 -3.15 -8.04 -13.48
C ALA A 46 -4.58 -7.83 -12.99
N LEU A 47 -5.23 -8.93 -12.60
CA LEU A 47 -6.49 -8.92 -11.88
C LEU A 47 -6.25 -9.56 -10.53
N ASN A 48 -6.54 -8.82 -9.47
CA ASN A 48 -6.25 -9.26 -8.12
C ASN A 48 -7.54 -9.33 -7.29
N TYR A 49 -7.61 -10.35 -6.45
CA TYR A 49 -8.54 -10.41 -5.32
C TYR A 49 -7.73 -10.37 -4.03
N THR A 50 -8.10 -9.47 -3.12
CA THR A 50 -7.45 -9.34 -1.82
C THR A 50 -8.47 -9.43 -0.71
N TYR A 51 -8.24 -10.34 0.22
CA TYR A 51 -8.93 -10.42 1.51
C TYR A 51 -8.02 -9.86 2.60
N SER A 52 -8.53 -8.94 3.41
CA SER A 52 -7.83 -8.39 4.57
C SER A 52 -8.73 -8.42 5.79
N SER A 53 -8.21 -8.87 6.92
CA SER A 53 -8.91 -8.83 8.20
C SER A 53 -7.93 -8.44 9.30
N GLY A 54 -8.37 -7.57 10.20
CA GLY A 54 -7.53 -7.13 11.30
C GLY A 54 -8.14 -6.01 12.12
N ASN A 55 -7.36 -5.57 13.08
CA ASN A 55 -7.73 -4.53 14.02
C ASN A 55 -7.06 -3.20 13.67
N ILE A 56 -7.72 -2.11 14.01
CA ILE A 56 -7.05 -0.81 14.09
C ILE A 56 -6.64 -0.58 15.53
N ILE A 57 -5.33 -0.59 15.78
CA ILE A 57 -4.77 -0.28 17.09
C ILE A 57 -4.78 1.23 17.26
N SER A 58 -5.54 1.68 18.25
CA SER A 58 -5.68 3.08 18.62
C SER A 58 -5.06 3.34 20.00
N GLN A 59 -4.89 4.60 20.34
CA GLN A 59 -4.50 4.99 21.70
C GLN A 59 -5.53 4.53 22.74
N ALA A 60 -5.07 4.26 23.95
CA ALA A 60 -5.92 3.84 25.06
C ALA A 60 -7.02 4.86 25.43
N THR A 61 -6.76 6.14 25.17
CA THR A 61 -7.71 7.26 25.37
C THR A 61 -8.76 7.39 24.29
N SER A 62 -8.68 6.61 23.20
CA SER A 62 -9.66 6.64 22.12
C SER A 62 -11.03 6.21 22.61
N PRO A 63 -12.11 6.95 22.29
CA PRO A 63 -13.47 6.54 22.61
C PRO A 63 -13.99 5.38 21.76
N ILE A 64 -13.24 5.01 20.70
CA ILE A 64 -13.50 3.83 19.89
C ILE A 64 -12.58 2.72 20.39
N LYS A 65 -13.17 1.63 20.81
CA LYS A 65 -12.45 0.44 21.24
C LYS A 65 -12.73 -0.73 20.30
N GLY A 66 -11.72 -1.57 20.10
CA GLY A 66 -11.86 -2.82 19.37
C GLY A 66 -12.35 -2.65 17.92
N LEU A 67 -11.86 -1.62 17.21
CA LEU A 67 -12.21 -1.45 15.81
C LEU A 67 -11.57 -2.56 14.98
N THR A 68 -12.43 -3.42 14.44
CA THR A 68 -12.05 -4.51 13.53
C THR A 68 -12.58 -4.20 12.14
N LEU A 69 -11.75 -4.41 11.14
CA LEU A 69 -12.12 -4.25 9.73
C LEU A 69 -11.93 -5.56 8.97
N ILE A 70 -12.88 -5.86 8.09
CA ILE A 70 -12.80 -6.92 7.09
C ILE A 70 -13.00 -6.27 5.73
N SER A 71 -12.07 -6.54 4.83
CA SER A 71 -12.09 -5.99 3.47
C SER A 71 -11.94 -7.12 2.45
N ASN A 72 -12.80 -7.09 1.43
CA ASN A 72 -12.61 -7.81 0.18
C ASN A 72 -12.41 -6.77 -0.91
N SER A 73 -11.34 -6.87 -1.68
CA SER A 73 -11.10 -5.94 -2.78
C SER A 73 -10.74 -6.68 -4.06
N PHE A 74 -11.23 -6.15 -5.16
CA PHE A 74 -10.82 -6.52 -6.51
C PHE A 74 -10.03 -5.35 -7.09
N SER A 75 -8.90 -5.62 -7.74
CA SER A 75 -8.17 -4.56 -8.41
C SER A 75 -7.73 -4.98 -9.80
N ALA A 76 -7.76 -4.02 -10.72
CA ALA A 76 -7.15 -4.15 -12.04
C ALA A 76 -5.87 -3.33 -12.06
N GLY A 77 -4.79 -3.93 -12.60
CA GLY A 77 -3.50 -3.29 -12.76
C GLY A 77 -2.97 -3.42 -14.16
N TYR A 78 -2.20 -2.43 -14.58
CA TYR A 78 -1.48 -2.42 -15.84
C TYR A 78 -0.06 -1.91 -15.65
N VAL A 79 0.90 -2.59 -16.28
CA VAL A 79 2.32 -2.22 -16.30
C VAL A 79 2.80 -2.19 -17.73
N ARG A 80 3.58 -1.18 -18.10
CA ARG A 80 4.32 -1.11 -19.35
C ARG A 80 5.78 -0.78 -19.10
N SER A 81 6.66 -1.52 -19.75
CA SER A 81 8.10 -1.24 -19.78
C SER A 81 8.48 -0.48 -21.04
N PHE A 82 9.43 0.43 -20.93
CA PHE A 82 9.94 1.25 -22.02
C PHE A 82 11.34 1.76 -21.71
N SER A 83 11.95 2.46 -22.65
CA SER A 83 13.28 3.05 -22.48
C SER A 83 13.19 4.54 -22.17
N VAL A 84 13.91 4.99 -21.15
CA VAL A 84 14.19 6.41 -20.90
C VAL A 84 15.70 6.57 -20.80
N PHE A 85 16.29 7.33 -21.69
CA PHE A 85 17.76 7.55 -21.77
C PHE A 85 18.58 6.24 -21.80
N GLY A 86 18.07 5.18 -22.46
CA GLY A 86 18.72 3.87 -22.49
C GLY A 86 18.57 3.03 -21.22
N MET A 87 17.85 3.51 -20.21
CA MET A 87 17.55 2.81 -18.96
C MET A 87 16.16 2.18 -19.01
N LEU A 88 16.02 0.98 -18.43
CA LEU A 88 14.72 0.34 -18.29
C LEU A 88 13.82 1.15 -17.35
N SER A 89 12.68 1.54 -17.88
CA SER A 89 11.67 2.28 -17.14
C SER A 89 10.33 1.57 -17.20
N LYS A 90 9.50 1.75 -16.18
CA LYS A 90 8.17 1.16 -16.07
C LYS A 90 7.16 2.18 -15.58
N ILE A 91 5.98 2.17 -16.18
CA ILE A 91 4.79 2.81 -15.61
C ILE A 91 3.82 1.73 -15.16
N GLN A 92 3.22 1.92 -14.00
CA GLN A 92 2.23 1.01 -13.43
C GLN A 92 1.02 1.82 -13.00
N ILE A 93 -0.17 1.29 -13.21
CA ILE A 93 -1.44 1.90 -12.80
C ILE A 93 -2.25 0.80 -12.14
N GLY A 94 -2.88 1.10 -11.01
CA GLY A 94 -3.76 0.18 -10.30
C GLY A 94 -5.01 0.87 -9.81
N VAL A 95 -6.16 0.21 -9.95
CA VAL A 95 -7.48 0.72 -9.55
C VAL A 95 -8.18 -0.32 -8.69
N PRO A 96 -8.42 -0.07 -7.40
CA PRO A 96 -9.11 -0.99 -6.51
C PRO A 96 -10.60 -0.68 -6.41
N PHE A 97 -11.42 -1.74 -6.29
CA PHE A 97 -12.80 -1.69 -5.88
C PHE A 97 -12.96 -2.50 -4.58
N ILE A 98 -13.53 -1.91 -3.54
CA ILE A 98 -13.42 -2.37 -2.17
C ILE A 98 -14.81 -2.59 -1.56
N PHE A 99 -15.00 -3.74 -0.90
CA PHE A 99 -16.07 -4.03 0.01
C PHE A 99 -15.51 -4.06 1.42
N LEU A 100 -15.83 -3.08 2.24
CA LEU A 100 -15.34 -2.92 3.60
C LEU A 100 -16.48 -3.07 4.61
N ARG A 101 -16.23 -3.85 5.64
CA ARG A 101 -17.08 -3.97 6.83
C ARG A 101 -16.25 -3.68 8.07
N GLY A 102 -16.80 -2.85 8.96
CA GLY A 102 -16.17 -2.53 10.24
C GLY A 102 -17.12 -2.78 11.41
N THR A 103 -16.55 -3.18 12.55
CA THR A 103 -17.23 -3.28 13.84
C THR A 103 -16.38 -2.63 14.91
N ALA A 104 -16.99 -1.93 15.85
CA ALA A 104 -16.32 -1.25 16.96
C ALA A 104 -17.26 -1.05 18.13
N LYS A 105 -16.73 -0.72 19.30
CA LYS A 105 -17.50 -0.19 20.43
C LYS A 105 -17.34 1.33 20.48
N LEU A 106 -18.46 2.04 20.42
CA LEU A 106 -18.56 3.49 20.59
C LEU A 106 -19.25 3.78 21.92
N ALA A 107 -18.53 4.37 22.86
CA ALA A 107 -19.04 4.62 24.22
C ALA A 107 -19.74 3.37 24.79
N ASP A 108 -19.06 2.21 24.71
CA ASP A 108 -19.49 0.88 25.15
C ASP A 108 -20.73 0.29 24.44
N LYS A 109 -21.19 0.92 23.34
CA LYS A 109 -22.24 0.38 22.47
C LYS A 109 -21.63 -0.24 21.22
N ASP A 110 -22.04 -1.45 20.88
CA ASP A 110 -21.63 -2.12 19.64
C ASP A 110 -22.14 -1.33 18.43
N SER A 111 -21.25 -1.08 17.49
CA SER A 111 -21.51 -0.35 16.25
C SER A 111 -20.92 -1.08 15.08
N SER A 112 -21.59 -1.08 13.93
CA SER A 112 -21.08 -1.68 12.70
C SER A 112 -21.42 -0.79 11.50
N GLY A 113 -20.60 -0.91 10.46
CA GLY A 113 -20.80 -0.18 9.22
C GLY A 113 -20.18 -0.87 8.02
N THR A 114 -20.67 -0.55 6.84
CA THR A 114 -20.16 -1.05 5.56
C THR A 114 -19.85 0.09 4.61
N ARG A 115 -18.89 -0.10 3.72
CA ARG A 115 -18.56 0.78 2.60
C ARG A 115 -18.28 -0.08 1.37
N THR A 116 -18.77 0.35 0.22
CA THR A 116 -18.52 -0.33 -1.06
C THR A 116 -18.26 0.71 -2.12
N GLY A 117 -17.22 0.53 -2.91
CA GLY A 117 -16.88 1.40 -4.03
C GLY A 117 -15.40 1.42 -4.39
N PHE A 118 -15.02 2.38 -5.21
CA PHE A 118 -13.61 2.55 -5.60
C PHE A 118 -12.78 3.14 -4.47
N GLY A 119 -11.57 2.59 -4.29
CA GLY A 119 -10.50 3.20 -3.51
C GLY A 119 -9.64 4.15 -4.35
N ASP A 120 -8.64 4.75 -3.75
CA ASP A 120 -7.70 5.62 -4.47
C ASP A 120 -6.87 4.81 -5.47
N SER A 121 -6.78 5.33 -6.69
CA SER A 121 -5.93 4.75 -7.74
C SER A 121 -4.47 5.02 -7.44
N ARG A 122 -3.58 4.12 -7.89
CA ARG A 122 -2.13 4.29 -7.76
C ARG A 122 -1.47 4.32 -9.11
N ILE A 123 -0.52 5.24 -9.25
CA ILE A 123 0.36 5.35 -10.41
C ILE A 123 1.79 5.26 -9.89
N ARG A 124 2.61 4.38 -10.47
CA ARG A 124 4.04 4.30 -10.19
C ARG A 124 4.82 4.51 -11.48
N PHE A 125 5.76 5.42 -11.46
CA PHE A 125 6.82 5.52 -12.45
C PHE A 125 8.13 5.06 -11.81
N GLY A 126 8.80 4.08 -12.43
CA GLY A 126 10.09 3.56 -11.97
C GLY A 126 11.11 3.56 -13.09
N ILE A 127 12.37 3.77 -12.73
CA ILE A 127 13.51 3.73 -13.62
C ILE A 127 14.66 2.95 -12.95
N ASN A 128 15.27 2.02 -13.66
CA ASN A 128 16.45 1.32 -13.19
C ASN A 128 17.70 2.11 -13.63
N LEU A 129 18.33 2.78 -12.67
CA LEU A 129 19.43 3.73 -12.92
C LEU A 129 20.74 3.02 -13.26
N LEU A 130 21.00 1.84 -12.65
CA LEU A 130 22.20 1.04 -12.86
C LEU A 130 21.82 -0.43 -13.00
N GLY A 131 22.62 -1.18 -13.78
CA GLY A 131 22.55 -2.63 -13.90
C GLY A 131 21.39 -3.17 -14.73
N SER A 132 20.60 -2.32 -15.35
CA SER A 132 19.42 -2.72 -16.11
C SER A 132 19.24 -1.81 -17.33
N PRO A 133 20.00 -2.03 -18.41
CA PRO A 133 19.80 -1.31 -19.66
C PRO A 133 18.44 -1.64 -20.27
N ALA A 134 17.91 -0.73 -21.07
CA ALA A 134 16.68 -0.92 -21.81
C ALA A 134 16.94 -1.85 -23.01
N LEU A 135 16.67 -3.12 -22.85
CA LEU A 135 16.91 -4.16 -23.85
C LEU A 135 15.61 -4.57 -24.54
N ASN A 136 15.67 -4.81 -25.84
CA ASN A 136 14.57 -5.47 -26.55
C ASN A 136 14.50 -6.97 -26.17
N PRO A 137 13.43 -7.71 -26.55
CA PRO A 137 13.31 -9.12 -26.18
C PRO A 137 14.44 -10.01 -26.65
N GLN A 138 15.06 -9.74 -27.81
CA GLN A 138 16.14 -10.52 -28.34
C GLN A 138 17.45 -10.32 -27.56
N GLU A 139 17.78 -9.07 -27.24
CA GLU A 139 18.94 -8.68 -26.44
C GLU A 139 18.80 -9.16 -25.00
N PHE A 140 17.59 -9.15 -24.46
CA PHE A 140 17.28 -9.55 -23.09
C PHE A 140 17.65 -11.01 -22.80
N VAL A 141 17.53 -11.92 -23.77
CA VAL A 141 17.84 -13.35 -23.60
C VAL A 141 19.31 -13.57 -23.19
N SER A 142 20.24 -12.75 -23.68
CA SER A 142 21.67 -12.83 -23.37
C SER A 142 22.12 -12.02 -22.17
N HIS A 143 21.23 -11.19 -21.62
CA HIS A 143 21.55 -10.31 -20.51
C HIS A 143 21.74 -11.08 -19.20
N LYS A 144 22.82 -10.78 -18.50
CA LYS A 144 23.11 -11.31 -17.16
C LYS A 144 22.79 -10.23 -16.14
N GLU A 145 21.75 -10.47 -15.38
CA GLU A 145 21.38 -9.64 -14.25
C GLU A 145 22.31 -9.94 -13.06
N ASP A 146 22.85 -8.90 -12.44
CA ASP A 146 23.70 -9.00 -11.25
C ASP A 146 23.19 -8.03 -10.18
N PHE A 147 23.51 -6.75 -10.32
CA PHE A 147 23.08 -5.69 -9.42
C PHE A 147 22.21 -4.67 -10.15
N VAL A 148 21.12 -4.27 -9.54
CA VAL A 148 20.22 -3.21 -10.02
C VAL A 148 20.03 -2.16 -8.95
N LEU A 149 20.24 -0.90 -9.31
CA LEU A 149 19.80 0.26 -8.52
C LEU A 149 18.71 0.97 -9.30
N GLY A 150 17.57 1.16 -8.67
CA GLY A 150 16.44 1.85 -9.27
C GLY A 150 15.86 2.93 -8.37
N ALA A 151 15.12 3.82 -8.98
CA ALA A 151 14.32 4.83 -8.30
C ALA A 151 12.89 4.81 -8.83
N SER A 152 11.94 5.20 -8.01
CA SER A 152 10.55 5.36 -8.44
C SER A 152 9.84 6.47 -7.67
N ILE A 153 8.75 6.93 -8.26
CA ILE A 153 7.76 7.74 -7.57
C ILE A 153 6.41 7.04 -7.67
N VAL A 154 5.75 6.86 -6.53
CA VAL A 154 4.38 6.36 -6.46
C VAL A 154 3.47 7.54 -6.13
N ALA A 155 2.40 7.72 -6.88
CA ALA A 155 1.34 8.67 -6.60
C ALA A 155 0.06 7.91 -6.21
N SER A 156 -0.52 8.24 -5.06
CA SER A 156 -1.89 7.89 -4.68
C SER A 156 -2.79 9.04 -5.14
N VAL A 157 -3.70 8.74 -6.06
CA VAL A 157 -4.59 9.72 -6.67
C VAL A 157 -5.94 9.66 -5.96
N PRO A 158 -6.52 10.78 -5.48
CA PRO A 158 -7.76 10.79 -4.71
C PRO A 158 -8.99 10.55 -5.59
N THR A 159 -9.06 9.36 -6.19
CA THR A 159 -10.18 8.91 -7.05
C THR A 159 -11.19 8.05 -6.31
N GLY A 160 -10.88 7.69 -5.06
CA GLY A 160 -11.71 6.83 -4.24
C GLY A 160 -12.96 7.53 -3.71
N GLN A 161 -13.97 6.73 -3.38
CA GLN A 161 -15.19 7.25 -2.79
C GLN A 161 -14.91 7.87 -1.43
N TYR A 162 -15.27 9.13 -1.30
CA TYR A 162 -15.12 9.93 -0.11
C TYR A 162 -16.43 10.62 0.28
N SER A 163 -16.74 10.65 1.56
CA SER A 163 -17.86 11.39 2.15
C SER A 163 -17.37 12.17 3.35
N ILE A 164 -17.58 13.48 3.32
CA ILE A 164 -17.18 14.40 4.40
C ILE A 164 -17.83 14.11 5.74
N GLU A 165 -18.99 13.44 5.74
CA GLU A 165 -19.73 13.08 6.96
C GLU A 165 -19.30 11.74 7.55
N LYS A 166 -18.48 10.99 6.84
CA LYS A 166 -18.13 9.63 7.22
C LYS A 166 -16.72 9.56 7.78
N LEU A 167 -16.60 8.82 8.87
CA LEU A 167 -15.32 8.58 9.51
C LEU A 167 -14.46 7.62 8.70
N ILE A 168 -15.06 6.55 8.16
CA ILE A 168 -14.38 5.55 7.35
C ILE A 168 -14.72 5.80 5.89
N ASN A 169 -13.71 6.09 5.10
CA ASN A 169 -13.79 6.31 3.66
C ASN A 169 -12.92 5.31 2.90
N LEU A 170 -13.23 5.06 1.64
CA LEU A 170 -12.46 4.22 0.74
C LEU A 170 -11.37 5.02 0.02
N GLY A 171 -11.61 6.33 -0.20
CA GLY A 171 -10.64 7.29 -0.68
C GLY A 171 -10.14 8.20 0.44
N SER A 172 -8.96 8.78 0.26
CA SER A 172 -8.30 9.65 1.24
C SER A 172 -8.64 11.14 1.06
N ASN A 173 -9.25 11.51 -0.08
CA ASN A 173 -9.51 12.89 -0.49
C ASN A 173 -8.25 13.79 -0.45
N ARG A 174 -7.08 13.21 -0.73
CA ARG A 174 -5.80 13.90 -0.80
C ARG A 174 -4.81 13.12 -1.65
N TRP A 175 -3.86 13.81 -2.23
CA TRP A 175 -2.75 13.19 -2.91
C TRP A 175 -1.76 12.61 -1.92
N GLY A 176 -1.15 11.47 -2.29
CA GLY A 176 0.02 10.92 -1.62
C GLY A 176 1.13 10.69 -2.63
N PHE A 177 2.37 10.98 -2.25
CA PHE A 177 3.55 10.76 -3.09
C PHE A 177 4.60 10.00 -2.30
N LYS A 178 5.17 8.95 -2.91
CA LYS A 178 6.28 8.20 -2.33
C LYS A 178 7.44 8.13 -3.32
N PRO A 179 8.43 9.03 -3.23
CA PRO A 179 9.74 8.75 -3.80
C PRO A 179 10.35 7.54 -3.08
N GLU A 180 10.97 6.65 -3.85
CA GLU A 180 11.54 5.40 -3.36
C GLU A 180 12.83 5.09 -4.13
N ILE A 181 13.83 4.59 -3.43
CA ILE A 181 15.05 4.01 -3.99
C ILE A 181 15.03 2.52 -3.65
N GLY A 182 15.41 1.70 -4.62
CA GLY A 182 15.48 0.26 -4.45
C GLY A 182 16.74 -0.32 -5.07
N MET A 183 17.30 -1.33 -4.41
CA MET A 183 18.37 -2.13 -4.95
C MET A 183 17.98 -3.60 -4.98
N SER A 184 18.49 -4.32 -5.96
CA SER A 184 18.34 -5.76 -6.12
C SER A 184 19.71 -6.35 -6.47
N TYR A 185 20.13 -7.36 -5.72
CA TYR A 185 21.36 -8.11 -5.96
C TYR A 185 21.03 -9.57 -6.20
N LYS A 186 21.51 -10.09 -7.34
CA LYS A 186 21.31 -11.49 -7.71
C LYS A 186 22.55 -12.31 -7.34
N TYR A 187 22.33 -13.38 -6.60
CA TYR A 187 23.35 -14.40 -6.35
C TYR A 187 22.80 -15.79 -6.69
N SER A 188 23.28 -16.37 -7.77
CA SER A 188 22.76 -17.63 -8.32
C SER A 188 21.25 -17.52 -8.64
N SER A 189 20.40 -18.27 -7.94
CA SER A 189 18.95 -18.22 -8.05
C SER A 189 18.28 -17.33 -7.01
N PHE A 190 19.04 -16.74 -6.10
CA PHE A 190 18.53 -15.82 -5.08
C PHE A 190 18.60 -14.39 -5.55
N TYR A 191 17.63 -13.58 -5.06
CA TYR A 191 17.60 -12.14 -5.19
C TYR A 191 17.40 -11.52 -3.80
N PHE A 192 18.30 -10.62 -3.45
CA PHE A 192 18.27 -9.84 -2.21
C PHE A 192 17.89 -8.42 -2.58
N GLU A 193 16.77 -7.95 -2.06
CA GLU A 193 16.21 -6.66 -2.44
C GLU A 193 15.97 -5.80 -1.20
N LEU A 194 16.32 -4.51 -1.31
CA LEU A 194 16.08 -3.50 -0.28
C LEU A 194 15.45 -2.27 -0.93
N TYR A 195 14.33 -1.81 -0.39
CA TYR A 195 13.63 -0.61 -0.85
C TYR A 195 13.42 0.33 0.32
N THR A 196 13.62 1.61 0.08
CA THR A 196 13.34 2.66 1.06
C THR A 196 12.65 3.84 0.41
N GLY A 197 11.66 4.40 1.06
CA GLY A 197 10.88 5.51 0.57
C GLY A 197 10.23 6.32 1.67
N ILE A 198 9.64 7.45 1.28
CA ILE A 198 8.98 8.36 2.20
C ILE A 198 7.63 8.73 1.60
N TRP A 199 6.54 8.38 2.28
CA TRP A 199 5.21 8.88 1.94
C TRP A 199 5.05 10.31 2.44
N MET A 200 4.62 11.18 1.55
CA MET A 200 4.22 12.57 1.81
C MET A 200 2.80 12.77 1.30
N TYR A 201 1.99 13.49 2.04
CA TYR A 201 0.58 13.69 1.71
C TYR A 201 0.24 15.17 1.63
N THR A 202 -0.64 15.52 0.70
CA THR A 202 -1.30 16.83 0.74
C THR A 202 -2.33 16.83 1.86
N LYS A 203 -2.73 18.02 2.27
CA LYS A 203 -3.75 18.14 3.29
C LYS A 203 -5.15 17.81 2.73
N ASN A 204 -6.03 17.25 3.57
CA ASN A 204 -7.44 17.12 3.29
C ASN A 204 -8.22 18.16 4.11
N SER A 205 -8.80 19.16 3.44
CA SER A 205 -9.53 20.26 4.08
C SER A 205 -11.01 19.99 4.27
N GLU A 206 -11.51 18.84 3.81
CA GLU A 206 -12.92 18.44 3.88
C GLU A 206 -13.10 17.21 4.77
N TYR A 207 -12.40 17.19 5.91
CA TYR A 207 -12.46 16.08 6.83
C TYR A 207 -13.55 16.33 7.87
N LEU A 208 -14.50 15.38 8.04
CA LEU A 208 -15.60 15.46 8.99
C LEU A 208 -16.28 16.83 8.99
N ILE A 209 -16.77 17.22 7.81
CA ILE A 209 -17.51 18.43 7.45
C ILE A 209 -16.63 19.68 7.38
N ASN A 210 -15.96 20.08 8.47
CA ASN A 210 -15.25 21.37 8.55
C ASN A 210 -13.86 21.25 9.17
N LYS A 211 -13.26 20.05 9.13
CA LYS A 211 -11.92 19.85 9.69
C LYS A 211 -10.88 19.67 8.59
N THR A 212 -9.67 20.01 8.92
CA THR A 212 -8.50 19.74 8.09
C THR A 212 -7.67 18.66 8.74
N VAL A 213 -7.24 17.67 7.95
CA VAL A 213 -6.26 16.68 8.39
C VAL A 213 -4.99 16.80 7.58
N GLU A 214 -3.87 16.87 8.28
CA GLU A 214 -2.52 16.84 7.75
C GLU A 214 -1.80 15.61 8.28
N GLN A 215 -0.80 15.13 7.57
CA GLN A 215 -0.02 13.96 8.00
C GLN A 215 1.47 14.23 7.76
N GLN A 216 2.25 14.02 8.80
CA GLN A 216 3.70 14.07 8.75
C GLN A 216 4.26 12.96 7.85
N PRO A 217 5.46 13.12 7.30
CA PRO A 217 6.07 12.10 6.46
C PRO A 217 6.14 10.74 7.16
N LEU A 218 5.88 9.66 6.37
CA LEU A 218 5.95 8.29 6.82
C LEU A 218 7.09 7.58 6.08
N PHE A 219 8.14 7.23 6.80
CA PHE A 219 9.25 6.43 6.29
C PHE A 219 8.85 4.99 6.15
N VAL A 220 9.24 4.37 5.04
CA VAL A 220 9.00 2.95 4.77
C VAL A 220 10.28 2.29 4.29
N PHE A 221 10.52 1.10 4.79
CA PHE A 221 11.63 0.24 4.41
C PHE A 221 11.10 -1.17 4.13
N GLN A 222 11.60 -1.81 3.09
CA GLN A 222 11.26 -3.18 2.76
C GLN A 222 12.53 -3.97 2.43
N SER A 223 12.56 -5.21 2.86
CA SER A 223 13.59 -6.19 2.50
C SER A 223 12.92 -7.46 2.00
N HIS A 224 13.42 -7.98 0.89
CA HIS A 224 12.89 -9.19 0.26
C HIS A 224 14.03 -10.15 -0.08
N ILE A 225 13.79 -11.42 0.14
CA ILE A 225 14.66 -12.49 -0.33
C ILE A 225 13.83 -13.39 -1.22
N SER A 226 14.14 -13.40 -2.51
CA SER A 226 13.42 -14.21 -3.50
C SER A 226 14.31 -15.35 -4.00
N TYR A 227 13.70 -16.50 -4.28
CA TYR A 227 14.34 -17.65 -4.93
C TYR A 227 13.56 -18.03 -6.19
N ILE A 228 14.26 -18.12 -7.32
CA ILE A 228 13.67 -18.52 -8.61
C ILE A 228 14.11 -19.94 -8.96
N PHE A 229 13.15 -20.84 -9.05
CA PHE A 229 13.35 -22.24 -9.44
C PHE A 229 13.63 -22.36 -10.95
N PRO A 230 14.27 -23.45 -11.41
CA PRO A 230 14.43 -23.72 -12.85
C PRO A 230 13.09 -23.75 -13.62
N SER A 231 12.01 -24.15 -12.97
CA SER A 231 10.63 -24.14 -13.48
C SER A 231 10.05 -22.74 -13.69
N LYS A 232 10.80 -21.66 -13.33
CA LYS A 232 10.37 -20.26 -13.31
C LYS A 232 9.31 -19.94 -12.24
N ILE A 233 8.94 -20.90 -11.41
CA ILE A 233 8.27 -20.61 -10.14
C ILE A 233 9.23 -19.80 -9.29
N TRP A 234 8.73 -18.78 -8.60
CA TRP A 234 9.56 -18.10 -7.60
C TRP A 234 8.75 -17.86 -6.32
N ILE A 235 9.50 -17.81 -5.23
CA ILE A 235 8.99 -17.51 -3.90
C ILE A 235 9.77 -16.34 -3.31
N ALA A 236 9.17 -15.60 -2.39
CA ALA A 236 9.87 -14.58 -1.61
C ALA A 236 9.42 -14.58 -0.16
N ALA A 237 10.36 -14.26 0.72
CA ALA A 237 10.10 -13.87 2.10
C ALA A 237 10.32 -12.35 2.22
N ASP A 238 9.40 -11.69 2.87
CA ASP A 238 9.28 -10.25 2.86
C ASP A 238 9.22 -9.71 4.30
N ILE A 239 9.88 -8.60 4.56
CA ILE A 239 9.74 -7.82 5.79
C ILE A 239 9.63 -6.34 5.45
N GLY A 240 8.74 -5.64 6.14
CA GLY A 240 8.52 -4.21 5.99
C GLY A 240 8.53 -3.50 7.34
N TYR A 241 9.04 -2.30 7.34
CA TYR A 241 9.06 -1.39 8.48
C TYR A 241 8.50 -0.04 8.08
N ALA A 242 7.66 0.54 8.92
CA ALA A 242 7.12 1.88 8.73
C ALA A 242 7.23 2.69 10.01
N ASN A 243 7.73 3.94 9.89
CA ASN A 243 7.91 4.84 11.02
C ASN A 243 7.54 6.29 10.67
N GLY A 244 6.85 6.99 11.57
CA GLY A 244 6.38 8.35 11.38
C GLY A 244 4.90 8.42 11.05
N GLY A 245 4.50 9.35 10.18
CA GLY A 245 3.13 9.48 9.69
C GLY A 245 2.12 9.95 10.73
N GLU A 246 2.56 10.68 11.74
CA GLU A 246 1.65 11.31 12.71
C GLU A 246 0.67 12.21 12.00
N THR A 247 -0.59 12.22 12.44
CA THR A 247 -1.62 13.08 11.88
C THR A 247 -1.94 14.24 12.82
N GLU A 248 -2.30 15.38 12.22
CA GLU A 248 -2.79 16.56 12.90
C GLU A 248 -4.18 16.88 12.39
N VAL A 249 -5.10 17.21 13.29
CA VAL A 249 -6.45 17.65 12.93
C VAL A 249 -6.65 19.07 13.42
N ASN A 250 -6.87 20.02 12.50
CA ASN A 250 -6.91 21.46 12.78
C ASN A 250 -5.68 21.95 13.56
N GLY A 251 -4.49 21.44 13.23
CA GLY A 251 -3.22 21.79 13.89
C GLY A 251 -2.99 21.14 15.26
N ILE A 252 -3.86 20.23 15.68
CA ILE A 252 -3.68 19.49 16.94
C ILE A 252 -3.17 18.10 16.63
N SER A 253 -1.98 17.77 17.18
CA SER A 253 -1.38 16.44 17.04
C SER A 253 -2.30 15.35 17.61
N ALA A 254 -2.32 14.26 16.89
CA ALA A 254 -3.07 13.08 17.24
C ALA A 254 -2.27 12.07 18.09
N ASP A 255 -0.96 12.30 18.31
CA ASP A 255 -0.03 11.42 19.02
C ASP A 255 -0.06 9.97 18.49
N ASN A 256 -0.23 9.82 17.19
CA ASN A 256 -0.43 8.54 16.54
C ASN A 256 0.73 8.14 15.61
N VAL A 257 1.95 8.48 15.97
CA VAL A 257 3.17 8.06 15.26
C VAL A 257 3.18 6.55 15.07
N GLN A 258 3.34 6.10 13.84
CA GLN A 258 3.49 4.70 13.52
C GLN A 258 4.91 4.21 13.84
N ASN A 259 5.02 2.96 14.28
CA ASN A 259 6.25 2.20 14.41
C ASN A 259 5.88 0.73 14.25
N ASN A 260 5.80 0.29 12.99
CA ASN A 260 5.13 -0.95 12.65
C ASN A 260 6.05 -1.85 11.82
N ILE A 261 6.05 -3.14 12.13
CA ILE A 261 6.76 -4.19 11.38
C ILE A 261 5.73 -5.14 10.81
N ARG A 262 5.91 -5.52 9.56
CA ARG A 262 5.11 -6.54 8.87
C ARG A 262 6.03 -7.57 8.25
N SER A 263 5.53 -8.80 8.12
CA SER A 263 6.17 -9.87 7.36
C SER A 263 5.25 -10.38 6.27
N GLY A 264 5.82 -10.96 5.25
CA GLY A 264 5.07 -11.52 4.13
C GLY A 264 5.75 -12.69 3.47
N PHE A 265 4.98 -13.37 2.66
CA PHE A 265 5.42 -14.44 1.78
C PHE A 265 4.73 -14.29 0.44
N THR A 266 5.50 -14.45 -0.62
CA THR A 266 5.01 -14.38 -2.01
C THR A 266 5.37 -15.63 -2.75
N ILE A 267 4.45 -16.14 -3.58
CA ILE A 267 4.69 -17.20 -4.56
C ILE A 267 4.13 -16.77 -5.91
N SER A 268 4.87 -17.04 -6.99
CA SER A 268 4.39 -16.82 -8.35
C SER A 268 4.67 -18.06 -9.22
N VAL A 269 3.65 -18.51 -9.92
CA VAL A 269 3.64 -19.74 -10.72
C VAL A 269 3.26 -19.37 -12.15
N PRO A 270 4.14 -19.57 -13.14
CA PRO A 270 3.77 -19.50 -14.55
C PRO A 270 2.86 -20.71 -14.88
N ILE A 271 1.70 -20.42 -15.48
CA ILE A 271 0.70 -21.44 -15.83
C ILE A 271 0.59 -21.70 -17.32
N ALA A 272 0.95 -20.72 -18.15
CA ALA A 272 1.04 -20.80 -19.61
C ALA A 272 1.97 -19.69 -20.13
N LYS A 273 2.23 -19.67 -21.45
CA LYS A 273 3.03 -18.59 -22.07
C LYS A 273 2.38 -17.23 -21.83
N GLY A 274 3.10 -16.36 -21.12
CA GLY A 274 2.63 -15.03 -20.74
C GLY A 274 1.64 -15.00 -19.56
N HIS A 275 1.21 -16.14 -19.03
CA HIS A 275 0.23 -16.23 -17.96
C HIS A 275 0.86 -16.73 -16.67
N SER A 276 0.58 -16.06 -15.56
CA SER A 276 1.00 -16.49 -14.23
C SER A 276 -0.07 -16.23 -13.16
N VAL A 277 0.02 -16.99 -12.09
CA VAL A 277 -0.77 -16.78 -10.88
C VAL A 277 0.21 -16.46 -9.75
N LYS A 278 -0.10 -15.41 -8.98
CA LYS A 278 0.70 -14.95 -7.85
C LYS A 278 -0.15 -14.97 -6.59
N GLY A 279 0.37 -15.59 -5.54
CA GLY A 279 -0.21 -15.57 -4.20
C GLY A 279 0.65 -14.73 -3.28
N LEU A 280 0.05 -13.87 -2.46
CA LEU A 280 0.73 -13.08 -1.45
C LEU A 280 0.01 -13.26 -0.12
N PHE A 281 0.80 -13.42 0.92
CA PHE A 281 0.35 -13.38 2.30
C PHE A 281 1.18 -12.35 3.05
N ASN A 282 0.55 -11.51 3.86
CA ASN A 282 1.28 -10.65 4.79
C ASN A 282 0.48 -10.41 6.07
N THR A 283 1.20 -10.16 7.16
CA THR A 283 0.61 -9.94 8.48
C THR A 283 1.44 -8.95 9.29
N GLY A 284 0.83 -8.28 10.24
CA GLY A 284 1.52 -7.50 11.26
C GLY A 284 2.37 -8.40 12.15
N VAL A 285 3.58 -7.95 12.49
CA VAL A 285 4.47 -8.61 13.46
C VAL A 285 4.52 -7.81 14.75
N ALA A 286 4.63 -6.50 14.62
CA ALA A 286 4.58 -5.56 15.74
C ALA A 286 3.91 -4.28 15.21
N THR A 287 2.80 -3.88 15.81
CA THR A 287 2.04 -2.70 15.44
C THR A 287 1.85 -1.81 16.66
N ARG A 288 2.47 -0.64 16.66
CA ARG A 288 2.27 0.34 17.74
C ARG A 288 0.91 1.00 17.61
N ILE A 289 0.64 1.60 16.44
CA ILE A 289 -0.61 2.30 16.12
C ILE A 289 -0.91 2.11 14.64
N GLY A 290 -2.19 1.99 14.29
CA GLY A 290 -2.67 1.82 12.92
C GLY A 290 -3.20 0.42 12.64
N GLY A 291 -3.16 0.00 11.40
CA GLY A 291 -3.75 -1.27 10.97
C GLY A 291 -2.85 -2.46 11.26
N ASP A 292 -3.36 -3.39 12.05
CA ASP A 292 -2.79 -4.72 12.26
C ASP A 292 -3.62 -5.74 11.48
N PHE A 293 -3.25 -5.94 10.21
CA PHE A 293 -4.01 -6.75 9.27
C PHE A 293 -3.24 -7.98 8.83
N THR A 294 -3.97 -9.09 8.75
CA THR A 294 -3.58 -10.26 7.95
C THR A 294 -4.26 -10.15 6.59
N THR A 295 -3.47 -10.30 5.53
CA THR A 295 -3.91 -10.08 4.15
C THR A 295 -3.50 -11.25 3.27
N PHE A 296 -4.43 -11.72 2.44
CA PHE A 296 -4.21 -12.70 1.37
C PHE A 296 -4.57 -12.06 0.05
N THR A 297 -3.68 -12.15 -0.92
CA THR A 297 -3.95 -11.70 -2.29
C THR A 297 -3.70 -12.85 -3.27
N LEU A 298 -4.65 -13.03 -4.17
CA LEU A 298 -4.51 -13.88 -5.35
C LEU A 298 -4.55 -12.98 -6.58
N ALA A 299 -3.52 -13.07 -7.42
CA ALA A 299 -3.38 -12.29 -8.64
C ALA A 299 -3.25 -13.20 -9.85
N TYR A 300 -4.02 -12.94 -10.89
CA TYR A 300 -3.78 -13.46 -12.23
C TYR A 300 -3.11 -12.38 -13.06
N GLN A 301 -2.04 -12.74 -13.75
CA GLN A 301 -1.24 -11.83 -14.55
C GLN A 301 -1.12 -12.35 -15.99
N TYR A 302 -1.25 -11.45 -16.97
CA TYR A 302 -1.00 -11.72 -18.37
C TYR A 302 -0.02 -10.71 -18.95
N SER A 303 1.03 -11.22 -19.59
CA SER A 303 2.11 -10.43 -20.21
C SER A 303 2.20 -10.66 -21.71
N TRP A 304 2.44 -9.58 -22.48
CA TRP A 304 2.59 -9.60 -23.94
C TRP A 304 3.50 -8.45 -24.41
N PHE A 305 3.89 -8.49 -25.68
CA PHE A 305 4.67 -7.44 -26.36
C PHE A 305 3.81 -6.65 -27.36
#